data_ebc049ffc4c21763be48c8eab3dffe82
#
_entry.id   ebc049ffc4c21763be48c8eab3dffe82
#
_cell.length_a   1.000
_cell.length_b   1.000
_cell.length_c   1.000
_cell.angle_alpha   90.00
_cell.angle_beta   90.00
_cell.angle_gamma   90.00
#
_symmetry.space_group_name_H-M   'P 1'
#
loop_
_entity.id
_entity.type
_entity.pdbx_description
1 polymer ?
#
loop_
_entity_poly.entity_id
_entity_poly.type
_entity_poly.pdbx_seq_one_letter_code
_entity_poly.pdbx_strand_id
1 'polypeptide(L)'
;MADRPEPGLIKWSPNPAHDSFLHINLQHRIIQLYDADGHAQAGRFDWTRRGKHDDVPPLTTFDWSPSVPGLVAVGTATGVVNLLRVDDNSNAYMELNLKLSRTCQAVAFNTEGKLAVGLDRVRNDSSLCIWDVNRLSLLSRSGSPGFQSILPFTDPTDRSENGTSVTSVKFFEDNPDLLIAGIKLRGLIGLFDLRGKLNIP
;
A
#
# COMPACT_ATOMS: atom_id res chain seq x y z
N MET A 1 8.81 37.01 -3.83
CA MET A 1 7.68 36.08 -3.54
C MET A 1 8.25 35.01 -2.66
N ALA A 2 7.82 34.88 -1.42
CA ALA A 2 8.25 33.76 -0.59
C ALA A 2 7.62 32.48 -1.16
N ASP A 3 8.46 31.54 -1.60
CA ASP A 3 8.00 30.23 -2.02
C ASP A 3 7.19 29.62 -0.87
N ARG A 4 5.88 29.43 -1.10
CA ARG A 4 5.09 28.63 -0.18
C ARG A 4 5.64 27.21 -0.22
N PRO A 5 5.93 26.58 0.94
CA PRO A 5 6.36 25.20 0.95
C PRO A 5 5.32 24.34 0.23
N GLU A 6 5.78 23.55 -0.71
CA GLU A 6 4.92 22.67 -1.49
C GLU A 6 4.28 21.63 -0.56
N PRO A 7 2.99 21.32 -0.74
CA PRO A 7 2.34 20.31 0.06
C PRO A 7 2.99 18.94 -0.21
N GLY A 8 3.54 18.34 0.84
CA GLY A 8 4.20 17.06 0.79
C GLY A 8 3.85 16.21 2.00
N LEU A 9 4.01 14.90 1.86
CA LEU A 9 3.86 13.92 2.93
C LEU A 9 5.23 13.33 3.25
N ILE A 10 5.52 13.17 4.53
CA ILE A 10 6.72 12.47 4.99
C ILE A 10 6.28 11.17 5.67
N LYS A 11 6.92 10.07 5.30
CA LYS A 11 6.72 8.76 5.94
C LYS A 11 8.06 8.14 6.28
N TRP A 12 8.27 7.81 7.55
CA TRP A 12 9.45 7.06 7.99
C TRP A 12 9.40 5.62 7.50
N SER A 13 10.58 5.05 7.36
CA SER A 13 10.72 3.63 7.03
C SER A 13 9.94 2.77 8.02
N PRO A 14 9.11 1.84 7.53
CA PRO A 14 8.48 0.85 8.39
C PRO A 14 9.46 -0.23 8.86
N ASN A 15 10.67 -0.28 8.30
CA ASN A 15 11.74 -1.17 8.74
C ASN A 15 12.62 -0.43 9.76
N PRO A 16 12.63 -0.85 11.03
CA PRO A 16 13.41 -0.18 12.08
C PRO A 16 14.92 -0.26 11.90
N ALA A 17 15.41 -1.14 11.01
CA ALA A 17 16.84 -1.25 10.71
C ALA A 17 17.36 -0.16 9.76
N HIS A 18 16.47 0.65 9.21
CA HIS A 18 16.81 1.68 8.22
C HIS A 18 16.31 3.06 8.65
N ASP A 19 17.25 3.94 8.96
CA ASP A 19 16.98 5.36 9.21
C ASP A 19 16.77 6.07 7.88
N SER A 20 15.61 5.85 7.27
CA SER A 20 15.25 6.43 5.99
C SER A 20 13.81 6.92 5.99
N PHE A 21 13.50 7.86 5.11
CA PHE A 21 12.15 8.38 4.95
C PHE A 21 11.81 8.67 3.49
N LEU A 22 10.52 8.59 3.20
CA LEU A 22 9.95 9.04 1.93
C LEU A 22 9.44 10.47 2.07
N HIS A 23 9.74 11.29 1.08
CA HIS A 23 9.08 12.56 0.82
C HIS A 23 8.23 12.42 -0.44
N ILE A 24 6.92 12.66 -0.31
CA ILE A 24 5.96 12.56 -1.40
C ILE A 24 5.46 13.96 -1.73
N ASN A 25 5.83 14.46 -2.88
CA ASN A 25 5.32 15.72 -3.42
C ASN A 25 4.09 15.42 -4.27
N LEU A 26 2.91 15.74 -3.74
CA LEU A 26 1.62 15.47 -4.38
C LEU A 26 1.40 16.35 -5.62
N GLN A 27 1.89 17.58 -5.62
CA GLN A 27 1.72 18.53 -6.71
C GLN A 27 2.54 18.14 -7.94
N HIS A 28 3.79 17.75 -7.73
CA HIS A 28 4.69 17.33 -8.80
C HIS A 28 4.64 15.83 -9.09
N ARG A 29 3.88 15.07 -8.30
CA ARG A 29 3.75 13.61 -8.45
C ARG A 29 5.09 12.88 -8.38
N ILE A 30 5.88 13.23 -7.36
CA ILE A 30 7.23 12.70 -7.15
C ILE A 30 7.31 12.04 -5.80
N ILE A 31 7.94 10.87 -5.73
CA ILE A 31 8.34 10.22 -4.48
C ILE A 31 9.87 10.21 -4.43
N GLN A 32 10.44 10.65 -3.32
CA GLN A 32 11.87 10.68 -3.07
C GLN A 32 12.20 9.89 -1.81
N LEU A 33 13.23 9.06 -1.89
CA LEU A 33 13.77 8.30 -0.77
C LEU A 33 15.03 8.98 -0.27
N TYR A 34 15.08 9.22 1.03
CA TYR A 34 16.22 9.79 1.73
C TYR A 34 16.71 8.85 2.83
N ASP A 35 18.02 8.73 2.96
CA ASP A 35 18.65 8.16 4.14
C ASP A 35 18.98 9.29 5.12
N ALA A 36 18.62 9.12 6.39
CA ALA A 36 18.99 10.03 7.46
C ALA A 36 20.32 9.57 8.04
N ASP A 37 21.33 10.45 8.03
CA ASP A 37 22.60 10.17 8.69
C ASP A 37 22.44 10.36 10.19
N GLY A 38 22.44 9.23 10.93
CA GLY A 38 22.25 9.19 12.39
C GLY A 38 23.38 9.82 13.22
N HIS A 39 24.37 10.43 12.60
CA HIS A 39 25.44 11.15 13.26
C HIS A 39 25.13 12.64 13.36
N ALA A 40 24.09 12.96 14.12
CA ALA A 40 23.80 14.34 14.50
C ALA A 40 24.93 14.89 15.40
N GLN A 41 26.05 15.32 14.83
CA GLN A 41 26.97 16.19 15.51
C GLN A 41 26.32 17.57 15.67
N ALA A 42 26.11 17.98 16.90
CA ALA A 42 25.67 19.32 17.25
C ALA A 42 24.28 19.76 16.72
N GLY A 43 23.29 18.86 16.73
CA GLY A 43 21.89 19.23 16.39
C GLY A 43 21.65 19.50 14.90
N ARG A 44 22.54 19.09 14.04
CA ARG A 44 22.39 19.14 12.60
C ARG A 44 22.09 17.74 12.08
N PHE A 45 20.92 17.54 11.47
CA PHE A 45 20.59 16.31 10.77
C PHE A 45 21.00 16.47 9.32
N ASP A 46 21.82 15.58 8.82
CA ASP A 46 22.13 15.46 7.42
C ASP A 46 21.32 14.31 6.83
N TRP A 47 20.83 14.50 5.61
CA TRP A 47 20.13 13.45 4.84
C TRP A 47 20.64 13.45 3.42
N THR A 48 20.70 12.25 2.86
CA THR A 48 21.15 12.05 1.48
C THR A 48 20.04 11.42 0.66
N ARG A 49 19.74 12.00 -0.50
CA ARG A 49 18.77 11.41 -1.41
C ARG A 49 19.33 10.14 -2.02
N ARG A 50 18.68 9.02 -1.74
CA ARG A 50 19.05 7.70 -2.23
C ARG A 50 18.38 7.36 -3.54
N GLY A 51 17.11 7.77 -3.70
CA GLY A 51 16.35 7.43 -4.89
C GLY A 51 15.18 8.38 -5.15
N LYS A 52 14.58 8.22 -6.33
CA LYS A 52 13.48 9.05 -6.81
C LYS A 52 12.61 8.25 -7.78
N HIS A 53 11.31 8.49 -7.75
CA HIS A 53 10.36 8.07 -8.77
C HIS A 53 9.56 9.27 -9.22
N ASP A 54 9.62 9.57 -10.51
CA ASP A 54 8.87 10.64 -11.16
C ASP A 54 7.57 10.09 -11.75
N ASP A 55 6.63 11.00 -12.00
CA ASP A 55 5.35 10.72 -12.66
C ASP A 55 4.48 9.67 -11.94
N VAL A 56 4.46 9.74 -10.60
CA VAL A 56 3.58 8.91 -9.78
C VAL A 56 2.12 9.17 -10.17
N PRO A 57 1.29 8.15 -10.38
CA PRO A 57 -0.12 8.36 -10.69
C PRO A 57 -0.84 9.10 -9.57
N PRO A 58 -1.94 9.84 -9.85
CA PRO A 58 -2.73 10.49 -8.82
C PRO A 58 -3.17 9.48 -7.78
N LEU A 59 -2.61 9.59 -6.57
CA LEU A 59 -2.81 8.62 -5.50
C LEU A 59 -3.99 8.97 -4.62
N THR A 60 -4.71 7.96 -4.16
CA THR A 60 -5.71 8.06 -3.09
C THR A 60 -5.14 7.58 -1.76
N THR A 61 -4.21 6.64 -1.82
CA THR A 61 -3.56 6.01 -0.67
C THR A 61 -2.20 5.46 -1.07
N PHE A 62 -1.32 5.26 -0.11
CA PHE A 62 -0.03 4.61 -0.34
C PHE A 62 0.44 3.89 0.92
N ASP A 63 1.32 2.92 0.73
CA ASP A 63 2.08 2.30 1.80
C ASP A 63 3.47 1.90 1.33
N TRP A 64 4.42 1.81 2.27
CA TRP A 64 5.80 1.45 2.03
C TRP A 64 6.08 0.07 2.61
N SER A 65 6.67 -0.82 1.80
CA SER A 65 6.98 -2.19 2.22
C SER A 65 8.03 -2.23 3.33
N PRO A 66 7.76 -2.92 4.44
CA PRO A 66 8.76 -3.14 5.49
C PRO A 66 9.82 -4.18 5.10
N SER A 67 9.49 -5.09 4.19
CA SER A 67 10.36 -6.22 3.82
C SER A 67 11.20 -5.98 2.57
N VAL A 68 10.73 -5.12 1.66
CA VAL A 68 11.42 -4.84 0.41
C VAL A 68 11.82 -3.36 0.38
N PRO A 69 13.12 -3.03 0.52
CA PRO A 69 13.59 -1.65 0.50
C PRO A 69 13.15 -0.93 -0.78
N GLY A 70 12.73 0.32 -0.64
CA GLY A 70 12.31 1.16 -1.76
C GLY A 70 11.03 0.76 -2.50
N LEU A 71 10.33 -0.30 -2.08
CA LEU A 71 9.06 -0.71 -2.68
C LEU A 71 7.89 0.04 -2.05
N VAL A 72 7.14 0.76 -2.86
CA VAL A 72 5.95 1.54 -2.46
C VAL A 72 4.75 1.08 -3.25
N ALA A 73 3.63 0.84 -2.57
CA ALA A 73 2.33 0.62 -3.20
C ALA A 73 1.54 1.93 -3.22
N VAL A 74 1.00 2.27 -4.38
CA VAL A 74 0.19 3.47 -4.60
C VAL A 74 -1.17 3.06 -5.14
N GLY A 75 -2.23 3.31 -4.38
CA GLY A 75 -3.61 3.10 -4.82
C GLY A 75 -4.16 4.33 -5.54
N THR A 76 -5.00 4.11 -6.54
CA THR A 76 -5.59 5.15 -7.38
C THR A 76 -7.11 5.18 -7.31
N ALA A 77 -7.70 6.26 -7.80
CA ALA A 77 -9.16 6.41 -7.89
C ALA A 77 -9.81 5.43 -8.89
N THR A 78 -9.03 4.90 -9.83
CA THR A 78 -9.49 3.89 -10.79
C THR A 78 -9.43 2.46 -10.28
N GLY A 79 -8.80 2.26 -9.09
CA GLY A 79 -8.62 0.95 -8.46
C GLY A 79 -7.34 0.24 -8.87
N VAL A 80 -6.59 0.78 -9.79
CA VAL A 80 -5.25 0.26 -10.09
C VAL A 80 -4.35 0.53 -8.89
N VAL A 81 -3.62 -0.49 -8.46
CA VAL A 81 -2.55 -0.32 -7.48
C VAL A 81 -1.22 -0.44 -8.22
N ASN A 82 -0.39 0.58 -8.10
CA ASN A 82 0.93 0.61 -8.70
C ASN A 82 1.98 0.27 -7.65
N LEU A 83 2.82 -0.71 -7.95
CA LEU A 83 4.02 -1.03 -7.18
C LEU A 83 5.21 -0.31 -7.81
N LEU A 84 5.77 0.65 -7.08
CA LEU A 84 6.85 1.51 -7.54
C LEU A 84 8.15 1.12 -6.84
N ARG A 85 9.27 1.19 -7.60
CA ARG A 85 10.61 1.14 -7.02
C ARG A 85 11.16 2.56 -6.94
N VAL A 86 11.54 2.99 -5.73
CA VAL A 86 12.04 4.35 -5.49
C VAL A 86 13.55 4.38 -5.31
N ASP A 87 14.16 3.23 -5.01
CA ASP A 87 15.59 3.08 -4.74
C ASP A 87 16.47 2.95 -5.99
N ASP A 88 15.89 2.68 -7.16
CA ASP A 88 16.63 2.42 -8.40
C ASP A 88 16.56 3.54 -9.44
N ASN A 89 15.83 4.61 -9.19
CA ASN A 89 15.61 5.76 -10.11
C ASN A 89 15.10 5.35 -11.51
N SER A 90 14.50 4.18 -11.65
CA SER A 90 14.12 3.63 -12.95
C SER A 90 12.80 4.15 -13.48
N ASN A 91 11.98 4.77 -12.65
CA ASN A 91 10.57 5.09 -12.90
C ASN A 91 9.74 3.87 -13.36
N ALA A 92 10.25 2.67 -13.16
CA ALA A 92 9.52 1.46 -13.46
C ALA A 92 8.45 1.20 -12.41
N TYR A 93 7.30 0.74 -12.85
CA TYR A 93 6.22 0.32 -11.98
C TYR A 93 5.52 -0.93 -12.50
N MET A 94 4.84 -1.63 -11.60
CA MET A 94 4.01 -2.77 -11.91
C MET A 94 2.57 -2.45 -11.54
N GLU A 95 1.63 -2.66 -12.44
CA GLU A 95 0.21 -2.46 -12.20
C GLU A 95 -0.46 -3.73 -11.69
N LEU A 96 -1.13 -3.61 -10.57
CA LEU A 96 -2.05 -4.61 -10.07
C LEU A 96 -3.47 -4.19 -10.45
N ASN A 97 -3.96 -4.76 -11.54
CA ASN A 97 -5.25 -4.42 -12.10
C ASN A 97 -6.38 -5.26 -11.46
N LEU A 98 -7.47 -4.60 -11.13
CA LEU A 98 -8.72 -5.21 -10.71
C LEU A 98 -9.64 -5.41 -11.91
N LYS A 99 -10.55 -6.36 -11.82
CA LYS A 99 -11.53 -6.63 -12.88
C LYS A 99 -12.45 -5.44 -13.15
N LEU A 100 -12.75 -4.65 -12.12
CA LEU A 100 -13.69 -3.54 -12.18
C LEU A 100 -13.01 -2.27 -11.66
N SER A 101 -13.21 -1.17 -12.38
CA SER A 101 -12.74 0.16 -11.96
C SER A 101 -13.53 0.63 -10.72
N ARG A 102 -12.82 0.92 -9.63
CA ARG A 102 -13.36 1.41 -8.36
C ARG A 102 -12.24 2.02 -7.52
N THR A 103 -12.56 2.96 -6.66
CA THR A 103 -11.54 3.66 -5.88
C THR A 103 -10.82 2.71 -4.92
N CYS A 104 -9.49 2.76 -4.95
CA CYS A 104 -8.66 2.17 -3.91
C CYS A 104 -8.66 3.11 -2.70
N GLN A 105 -9.23 2.65 -1.59
CA GLN A 105 -9.39 3.46 -0.37
C GLN A 105 -8.21 3.31 0.58
N ALA A 106 -7.59 2.14 0.62
CA ALA A 106 -6.50 1.84 1.52
C ALA A 106 -5.58 0.75 0.96
N VAL A 107 -4.30 0.85 1.28
CA VAL A 107 -3.30 -0.19 1.03
C VAL A 107 -2.45 -0.40 2.28
N ALA A 108 -2.02 -1.63 2.53
CA ALA A 108 -1.10 -1.95 3.61
C ALA A 108 -0.23 -3.16 3.27
N PHE A 109 1.07 -3.05 3.52
CA PHE A 109 1.99 -4.18 3.48
C PHE A 109 2.09 -4.87 4.85
N ASN A 110 2.36 -6.17 4.82
CA ASN A 110 2.89 -6.88 5.98
C ASN A 110 4.40 -7.13 5.86
N THR A 111 5.00 -7.70 6.91
CA THR A 111 6.43 -8.01 6.97
C THR A 111 6.83 -9.20 6.08
N GLU A 112 5.88 -10.01 5.61
CA GLU A 112 6.11 -11.19 4.76
C GLU A 112 5.91 -10.90 3.27
N GLY A 113 5.66 -9.65 2.87
CA GLY A 113 5.46 -9.26 1.48
C GLY A 113 4.04 -9.51 0.95
N LYS A 114 3.05 -9.60 1.83
CA LYS A 114 1.63 -9.54 1.43
C LYS A 114 1.18 -8.08 1.38
N LEU A 115 0.38 -7.75 0.39
CA LEU A 115 -0.25 -6.43 0.22
C LEU A 115 -1.77 -6.57 0.33
N ALA A 116 -2.37 -5.93 1.32
CA ALA A 116 -3.81 -5.79 1.46
C ALA A 116 -4.28 -4.50 0.77
N VAL A 117 -5.40 -4.58 0.08
CA VAL A 117 -6.02 -3.46 -0.64
C VAL A 117 -7.51 -3.39 -0.30
N GLY A 118 -7.91 -2.28 0.29
CA GLY A 118 -9.28 -1.92 0.56
C GLY A 118 -9.87 -1.09 -0.58
N LEU A 119 -11.05 -1.44 -1.04
CA LEU A 119 -11.68 -0.90 -2.24
C LEU A 119 -13.08 -0.40 -1.95
N ASP A 120 -13.54 0.53 -2.81
CA ASP A 120 -14.95 0.87 -2.85
C ASP A 120 -15.79 -0.35 -3.25
N ARG A 121 -17.01 -0.34 -2.76
CA ARG A 121 -18.01 -1.36 -3.03
C ARG A 121 -18.35 -1.46 -4.50
N VAL A 122 -18.40 -2.69 -5.00
CA VAL A 122 -19.01 -3.07 -6.26
C VAL A 122 -19.89 -4.29 -6.05
N ARG A 123 -21.03 -4.33 -6.74
CA ARG A 123 -21.97 -5.45 -6.64
C ARG A 123 -21.28 -6.76 -7.07
N ASN A 124 -21.46 -7.79 -6.27
CA ASN A 124 -20.94 -9.14 -6.52
C ASN A 124 -19.40 -9.25 -6.64
N ASP A 125 -18.65 -8.33 -6.01
CA ASP A 125 -17.20 -8.45 -5.98
C ASP A 125 -16.62 -8.06 -4.60
N SER A 126 -15.48 -8.63 -4.25
CA SER A 126 -14.83 -8.41 -2.97
C SER A 126 -14.24 -7.01 -2.88
N SER A 127 -14.45 -6.32 -1.75
CA SER A 127 -13.85 -5.02 -1.47
C SER A 127 -12.51 -5.12 -0.72
N LEU A 128 -12.08 -6.32 -0.35
CA LEU A 128 -10.77 -6.59 0.22
C LEU A 128 -10.03 -7.59 -0.65
N CYS A 129 -8.85 -7.21 -1.11
CA CYS A 129 -7.98 -8.04 -1.93
C CYS A 129 -6.61 -8.18 -1.27
N ILE A 130 -6.02 -9.37 -1.37
CA ILE A 130 -4.67 -9.64 -0.86
C ILE A 130 -3.80 -10.15 -2.01
N TRP A 131 -2.62 -9.56 -2.18
CA TRP A 131 -1.59 -10.01 -3.10
C TRP A 131 -0.35 -10.48 -2.36
N ASP A 132 0.27 -11.53 -2.87
CA ASP A 132 1.62 -11.95 -2.47
C ASP A 132 2.63 -11.30 -3.43
N VAL A 133 3.26 -10.21 -2.97
CA VAL A 133 4.18 -9.42 -3.78
C VAL A 133 5.48 -10.17 -4.09
N ASN A 134 5.90 -11.10 -3.22
CA ASN A 134 7.09 -11.91 -3.45
C ASN A 134 6.90 -12.84 -4.67
N ARG A 135 5.69 -13.36 -4.87
CA ARG A 135 5.36 -14.16 -6.05
C ARG A 135 5.27 -13.34 -7.33
N LEU A 136 4.86 -12.08 -7.24
CA LEU A 136 4.78 -11.19 -8.41
C LEU A 136 6.16 -10.95 -9.02
N SER A 137 7.20 -10.80 -8.21
CA SER A 137 8.57 -10.62 -8.69
C SER A 137 9.11 -11.82 -9.49
N LEU A 138 8.62 -13.02 -9.23
CA LEU A 138 8.98 -14.23 -9.96
C LEU A 138 8.25 -14.36 -11.31
N LEU A 139 7.06 -13.75 -11.41
CA LEU A 139 6.22 -13.80 -12.62
C LEU A 139 6.55 -12.71 -13.63
N SER A 140 7.23 -11.63 -13.23
CA SER A 140 7.65 -10.54 -14.13
C SER A 140 8.60 -11.01 -15.24
N ARG A 141 9.11 -12.21 -15.18
CA ARG A 141 9.93 -12.84 -16.23
C ARG A 141 9.14 -13.53 -17.35
N SER A 142 7.83 -13.67 -17.22
CA SER A 142 7.02 -14.48 -18.16
C SER A 142 5.69 -13.88 -18.59
N GLY A 143 5.51 -12.56 -18.59
CA GLY A 143 4.27 -11.94 -19.07
C GLY A 143 3.37 -11.41 -17.96
N SER A 144 2.34 -10.66 -18.33
CA SER A 144 1.44 -9.92 -17.45
C SER A 144 1.10 -10.65 -16.16
N PRO A 145 1.25 -10.01 -14.99
CA PRO A 145 0.97 -10.63 -13.72
C PRO A 145 -0.52 -11.01 -13.64
N GLY A 146 -0.79 -12.29 -13.76
CA GLY A 146 -2.13 -12.83 -13.52
C GLY A 146 -2.52 -12.67 -12.05
N PHE A 147 -3.79 -12.38 -11.80
CA PHE A 147 -4.37 -12.32 -10.47
C PHE A 147 -4.00 -13.55 -9.65
N GLN A 148 -3.30 -13.38 -8.56
CA GLN A 148 -3.05 -14.46 -7.61
C GLN A 148 -3.55 -14.05 -6.24
N SER A 149 -4.57 -14.78 -5.81
CA SER A 149 -5.13 -14.73 -4.47
C SER A 149 -5.99 -13.52 -4.15
N ILE A 150 -7.19 -13.53 -4.70
CA ILE A 150 -8.31 -12.81 -4.09
C ILE A 150 -8.80 -13.70 -2.96
N LEU A 151 -8.63 -13.28 -1.72
CA LEU A 151 -9.43 -13.85 -0.66
C LEU A 151 -10.83 -13.25 -0.83
N PRO A 152 -11.84 -14.06 -1.16
CA PRO A 152 -13.19 -13.55 -1.20
C PRO A 152 -13.54 -13.07 0.21
N PHE A 153 -13.67 -11.75 0.37
CA PHE A 153 -14.23 -11.18 1.56
C PHE A 153 -15.73 -11.46 1.54
N THR A 154 -16.13 -12.45 2.29
CA THR A 154 -17.53 -12.66 2.60
C THR A 154 -17.78 -11.93 3.91
N ASP A 155 -18.47 -10.79 3.86
CA ASP A 155 -18.98 -10.16 5.07
C ASP A 155 -19.91 -11.14 5.78
N PRO A 156 -19.56 -11.67 6.97
CA PRO A 156 -20.39 -12.65 7.67
C PRO A 156 -21.72 -12.07 8.10
N THR A 157 -21.88 -10.75 8.09
CA THR A 157 -23.11 -10.05 8.46
C THR A 157 -23.97 -9.66 7.27
N ASP A 158 -23.43 -9.71 6.06
CA ASP A 158 -24.12 -9.29 4.84
C ASP A 158 -24.78 -10.48 4.15
N ARG A 159 -25.99 -10.81 4.61
CA ARG A 159 -26.92 -11.67 3.86
C ARG A 159 -27.59 -10.93 2.70
N SER A 160 -27.34 -9.64 2.55
CA SER A 160 -27.86 -8.83 1.46
C SER A 160 -26.85 -8.80 0.31
N GLU A 161 -27.34 -8.77 -0.92
CA GLU A 161 -26.56 -8.68 -2.18
C GLU A 161 -25.72 -7.41 -2.32
N ASN A 162 -25.55 -6.65 -1.23
CA ASN A 162 -24.95 -5.33 -1.19
C ASN A 162 -23.63 -5.36 -0.41
N GLY A 163 -22.55 -5.76 -1.03
CA GLY A 163 -21.20 -5.65 -0.45
C GLY A 163 -20.90 -4.25 0.13
N THR A 164 -19.90 -4.14 0.97
CA THR A 164 -19.50 -2.90 1.64
C THR A 164 -18.14 -2.42 1.16
N SER A 165 -17.86 -1.10 1.26
CA SER A 165 -16.53 -0.55 0.99
C SER A 165 -15.60 -0.82 2.17
N VAL A 166 -14.35 -1.16 1.89
CA VAL A 166 -13.27 -1.24 2.87
C VAL A 166 -12.46 0.05 2.81
N THR A 167 -12.50 0.84 3.88
CA THR A 167 -11.96 2.20 3.90
C THR A 167 -10.59 2.31 4.57
N SER A 168 -10.19 1.30 5.33
CA SER A 168 -8.87 1.21 5.95
C SER A 168 -8.46 -0.24 6.11
N VAL A 169 -7.16 -0.50 6.04
CA VAL A 169 -6.56 -1.82 6.26
C VAL A 169 -5.25 -1.65 7.00
N LYS A 170 -4.95 -2.57 7.92
CA LYS A 170 -3.65 -2.64 8.58
C LYS A 170 -3.36 -4.06 9.04
N PHE A 171 -2.15 -4.53 8.83
CA PHE A 171 -1.66 -5.77 9.42
C PHE A 171 -1.19 -5.55 10.85
N PHE A 172 -1.24 -6.59 11.66
CA PHE A 172 -0.61 -6.59 12.97
C PHE A 172 0.90 -6.79 12.81
N GLU A 173 1.68 -6.04 13.57
CA GLU A 173 3.15 -6.10 13.50
C GLU A 173 3.68 -7.45 14.01
N ASP A 174 3.11 -7.93 15.12
CA ASP A 174 3.53 -9.19 15.77
C ASP A 174 2.93 -10.44 15.09
N ASN A 175 1.95 -10.27 14.20
CA ASN A 175 1.31 -11.39 13.51
C ASN A 175 0.95 -10.99 12.08
N PRO A 176 1.84 -11.26 11.10
CA PRO A 176 1.67 -10.83 9.72
C PRO A 176 0.49 -11.51 9.00
N ASP A 177 -0.09 -12.54 9.57
CA ASP A 177 -1.29 -13.18 9.05
C ASP A 177 -2.60 -12.55 9.56
N LEU A 178 -2.53 -11.70 10.57
CA LEU A 178 -3.70 -10.98 11.05
C LEU A 178 -3.83 -9.61 10.39
N LEU A 179 -5.02 -9.33 9.89
CA LEU A 179 -5.40 -8.08 9.24
C LEU A 179 -6.64 -7.50 9.90
N ILE A 180 -6.61 -6.20 10.18
CA ILE A 180 -7.77 -5.42 10.59
C ILE A 180 -8.24 -4.55 9.42
N ALA A 181 -9.54 -4.49 9.18
CA ALA A 181 -10.13 -3.65 8.15
C ALA A 181 -11.32 -2.85 8.68
N GLY A 182 -11.36 -1.57 8.34
CA GLY A 182 -12.50 -0.70 8.58
C GLY A 182 -13.53 -0.80 7.45
N ILE A 183 -14.79 -1.02 7.81
CA ILE A 183 -15.89 -1.23 6.87
C ILE A 183 -16.82 -0.02 6.93
N LYS A 184 -17.12 0.61 5.79
CA LYS A 184 -17.88 1.85 5.72
C LYS A 184 -19.32 1.72 6.21
N LEU A 185 -19.97 0.61 5.94
CA LEU A 185 -21.34 0.39 6.35
C LEU A 185 -21.38 0.05 7.85
N ARG A 186 -22.04 0.88 8.67
CA ARG A 186 -22.22 0.73 10.12
C ARG A 186 -20.96 1.00 10.97
N GLY A 187 -19.84 1.48 10.41
CA GLY A 187 -18.63 1.72 11.20
C GLY A 187 -18.04 0.45 11.82
N LEU A 188 -18.19 -0.69 11.14
CA LEU A 188 -17.71 -1.98 11.62
C LEU A 188 -16.21 -2.11 11.40
N ILE A 189 -15.58 -2.88 12.27
CA ILE A 189 -14.18 -3.30 12.14
C ILE A 189 -14.21 -4.82 11.94
N GLY A 190 -13.56 -5.28 10.86
CA GLY A 190 -13.36 -6.69 10.58
C GLY A 190 -11.95 -7.12 10.98
N LEU A 191 -11.83 -8.28 11.63
CA LEU A 191 -10.55 -8.94 11.89
C LEU A 191 -10.47 -10.20 11.02
N PHE A 192 -9.36 -10.36 10.30
CA PHE A 192 -9.16 -11.44 9.35
C PHE A 192 -7.87 -12.19 9.66
N ASP A 193 -7.95 -13.53 9.71
CA ASP A 193 -6.78 -14.42 9.78
C ASP A 193 -6.55 -15.03 8.40
N LEU A 194 -5.41 -14.72 7.79
CA LEU A 194 -5.06 -15.18 6.43
C LEU A 194 -4.67 -16.66 6.37
N ARG A 195 -4.42 -17.30 7.51
CA ARG A 195 -4.06 -18.75 7.59
C ARG A 195 -5.27 -19.67 7.40
N GLY A 196 -6.43 -19.17 7.56
CA GLY A 196 -7.67 -19.91 7.31
C GLY A 196 -8.84 -19.55 8.22
N LYS A 197 -9.95 -19.27 7.60
CA LYS A 197 -11.35 -19.47 8.03
C LYS A 197 -11.83 -18.99 9.42
N LEU A 198 -11.14 -18.11 10.10
CA LEU A 198 -11.71 -17.50 11.31
C LEU A 198 -12.11 -16.06 11.04
N ASN A 199 -13.35 -15.89 10.60
CA ASN A 199 -14.07 -14.63 10.75
C ASN A 199 -14.46 -14.55 12.23
N ILE A 200 -13.78 -13.75 13.01
CA ILE A 200 -14.21 -13.40 14.37
C ILE A 200 -15.11 -12.17 14.22
N PRO A 201 -16.38 -12.25 14.60
CA PRO A 201 -17.33 -11.13 14.53
C PRO A 201 -17.00 -10.02 15.51
#